data_64857a2fa22135b93daca1027d50f551
#
_entry.id   64857a2fa22135b93daca1027d50f551
#
_cell.length_a   1.000
_cell.length_b   1.000
_cell.length_c   1.000
_cell.angle_alpha   90.00
_cell.angle_beta   90.00
_cell.angle_gamma   90.00
#
_symmetry.space_group_name_H-M   'P 1'
#
loop_
_entity.id
_entity.type
_entity.pdbx_description
1 polymer ?
#
loop_
_entity_poly.entity_id
_entity_poly.type
_entity_poly.pdbx_seq_one_letter_code
_entity_poly.pdbx_strand_id
1 'polypeptide(L)'
;MKIKIIIFIFFSFLLSQAEYQVLTTSKNIFELSTNRSSPYLHNSTNYAFSLIQYPADIKMYNFKIKNYSISILDYGIFEDRLHDVLYKTFSAQEMLIEYSYNYDIRNLKFKILTGLYYSNIYNYSALGINNSFGLNVSLKKINSLLELSIENIGYMLKHYTAYNTATPLKYRFAFNKNFDSFILGYNLLYSKNNYEYQHILYLELLISDKVKLRLSNTDYLRDLFIEDNDYNFLSGLGMGIGLDLKPISIDIGYVNLGISGVAYGVSLHFMGN
;
A
#
# COMPACT_ATOMS: atom_id res chain seq x y z
N MET A 1 -11.81 4.27 34.45
CA MET A 1 -12.33 3.26 33.51
C MET A 1 -11.80 3.44 32.08
N LYS A 2 -11.70 4.66 31.52
CA LYS A 2 -11.24 4.91 30.14
C LYS A 2 -9.78 4.48 29.86
N ILE A 3 -8.85 4.64 30.79
CA ILE A 3 -7.43 4.26 30.63
C ILE A 3 -7.23 2.73 30.56
N LYS A 4 -8.02 1.95 31.30
CA LYS A 4 -7.92 0.48 31.29
C LYS A 4 -8.38 -0.11 29.94
N ILE A 5 -9.33 0.52 29.26
CA ILE A 5 -9.80 0.08 27.94
C ILE A 5 -8.72 0.35 26.87
N ILE A 6 -8.03 1.48 26.94
CA ILE A 6 -6.93 1.82 26.03
C ILE A 6 -5.75 0.85 26.22
N ILE A 7 -5.40 0.50 27.45
CA ILE A 7 -4.33 -0.47 27.76
C ILE A 7 -4.72 -1.88 27.29
N PHE A 8 -5.99 -2.29 27.45
CA PHE A 8 -6.45 -3.59 26.98
C PHE A 8 -6.46 -3.70 25.45
N ILE A 9 -6.83 -2.63 24.77
CA ILE A 9 -6.72 -2.52 23.30
C ILE A 9 -5.25 -2.63 22.88
N PHE A 10 -4.31 -1.99 23.56
CA PHE A 10 -2.87 -2.06 23.25
C PHE A 10 -2.27 -3.46 23.48
N PHE A 11 -2.73 -4.22 24.48
CA PHE A 11 -2.19 -5.55 24.80
C PHE A 11 -2.71 -6.65 23.86
N SER A 12 -3.90 -6.54 23.31
CA SER A 12 -4.46 -7.52 22.36
C SER A 12 -3.78 -7.51 20.98
N PHE A 13 -2.95 -6.49 20.69
CA PHE A 13 -2.20 -6.35 19.41
C PHE A 13 -0.90 -7.17 19.34
N LEU A 14 -0.55 -7.91 20.37
CA LEU A 14 0.79 -8.53 20.48
C LEU A 14 0.92 -9.93 19.88
N LEU A 15 -0.15 -10.57 19.43
CA LEU A 15 -0.14 -12.00 19.14
C LEU A 15 -0.82 -12.37 17.83
N SER A 16 -0.20 -12.13 16.67
CA SER A 16 -0.68 -12.86 15.51
C SER A 16 0.13 -12.69 14.22
N GLN A 17 0.23 -13.75 13.46
CA GLN A 17 0.98 -13.91 12.22
C GLN A 17 0.03 -14.31 11.10
N ALA A 18 -0.58 -13.37 10.42
CA ALA A 18 -1.10 -13.55 9.06
C ALA A 18 -1.14 -12.22 8.35
N GLU A 19 -0.75 -12.19 7.11
CA GLU A 19 -0.79 -10.99 6.30
C GLU A 19 -2.04 -11.02 5.42
N TYR A 20 -2.90 -10.00 5.58
CA TYR A 20 -3.95 -9.71 4.62
C TYR A 20 -3.35 -8.80 3.56
N GLN A 21 -3.22 -9.33 2.36
CA GLN A 21 -2.48 -8.68 1.28
C GLN A 21 -3.10 -7.34 0.86
N VAL A 22 -4.42 -7.19 0.93
CA VAL A 22 -5.10 -5.92 0.63
C VAL A 22 -4.65 -4.77 1.54
N LEU A 23 -4.14 -5.07 2.74
CA LEU A 23 -3.62 -4.07 3.67
C LEU A 23 -2.19 -3.62 3.34
N THR A 24 -1.43 -4.42 2.60
CA THR A 24 -0.01 -4.21 2.35
C THR A 24 0.34 -3.91 0.91
N THR A 25 -0.56 -4.28 0.00
CA THR A 25 -0.39 -4.12 -1.44
C THR A 25 -0.62 -2.67 -1.87
N SER A 26 0.11 -2.21 -2.90
CA SER A 26 -0.07 -0.87 -3.48
C SER A 26 -1.48 -0.69 -4.03
N LYS A 27 -2.13 0.42 -3.68
CA LYS A 27 -3.52 0.71 -4.05
C LYS A 27 -3.65 1.59 -5.30
N ASN A 28 -2.56 2.23 -5.71
CA ASN A 28 -2.52 3.09 -6.90
C ASN A 28 -1.13 3.07 -7.54
N ILE A 29 -1.03 3.64 -8.74
CA ILE A 29 0.21 3.63 -9.51
C ILE A 29 1.33 4.47 -8.89
N PHE A 30 0.99 5.54 -8.18
CA PHE A 30 2.01 6.30 -7.46
C PHE A 30 2.67 5.41 -6.40
N GLU A 31 1.89 4.70 -5.61
CA GLU A 31 2.41 3.77 -4.59
C GLU A 31 3.21 2.65 -5.25
N LEU A 32 2.71 2.07 -6.34
CA LEU A 32 3.38 1.00 -7.08
C LEU A 32 4.73 1.47 -7.62
N SER A 33 4.76 2.54 -8.41
CA SER A 33 5.96 3.03 -9.11
C SER A 33 7.00 3.65 -8.19
N THR A 34 6.62 4.04 -6.96
CA THR A 34 7.55 4.54 -5.95
C THR A 34 7.88 3.52 -4.87
N ASN A 35 7.37 2.29 -4.99
CA ASN A 35 7.45 1.25 -3.94
C ASN A 35 6.98 1.76 -2.56
N ARG A 36 6.07 2.73 -2.56
CA ARG A 36 5.70 3.50 -1.40
C ARG A 36 4.21 3.39 -1.13
N SER A 37 3.79 2.42 -0.34
CA SER A 37 2.44 2.42 0.20
C SER A 37 2.32 3.51 1.27
N SER A 38 2.11 4.76 0.86
CA SER A 38 1.87 5.84 1.81
C SER A 38 0.42 6.28 1.75
N PRO A 39 -0.33 6.11 2.82
CA PRO A 39 -1.71 6.60 2.88
C PRO A 39 -1.81 8.13 2.79
N TYR A 40 -0.67 8.85 2.75
CA TYR A 40 -0.61 10.29 3.01
C TYR A 40 -0.45 11.18 1.77
N LEU A 41 -0.13 10.63 0.60
CA LEU A 41 0.36 11.45 -0.52
C LEU A 41 -0.71 12.01 -1.44
N HIS A 42 -1.89 11.41 -1.54
CA HIS A 42 -2.92 11.85 -2.49
C HIS A 42 -4.18 12.38 -1.82
N ASN A 43 -4.04 13.47 -1.03
CA ASN A 43 -5.20 14.09 -0.38
C ASN A 43 -5.98 15.08 -1.27
N SER A 44 -5.45 15.48 -2.43
CA SER A 44 -6.04 16.53 -3.27
C SER A 44 -7.07 16.04 -4.29
N THR A 45 -7.22 14.72 -4.47
CA THR A 45 -8.17 14.18 -5.45
C THR A 45 -9.49 13.83 -4.81
N ASN A 46 -10.58 14.39 -5.36
CA ASN A 46 -11.93 14.09 -4.89
C ASN A 46 -12.41 12.71 -5.37
N TYR A 47 -11.99 12.30 -6.57
CA TYR A 47 -12.33 11.00 -7.14
C TYR A 47 -11.08 10.39 -7.77
N ALA A 48 -10.84 9.12 -7.52
CA ALA A 48 -9.79 8.38 -8.17
C ALA A 48 -10.22 6.94 -8.44
N PHE A 49 -9.69 6.39 -9.52
CA PHE A 49 -9.78 4.99 -9.86
C PHE A 49 -8.40 4.45 -10.19
N SER A 50 -8.08 3.26 -9.73
CA SER A 50 -6.82 2.60 -10.04
C SER A 50 -7.04 1.12 -10.33
N LEU A 51 -6.32 0.61 -11.32
CA LEU A 51 -6.25 -0.79 -11.66
C LEU A 51 -4.78 -1.19 -11.71
N ILE A 52 -4.41 -2.20 -10.94
CA ILE A 52 -3.07 -2.79 -10.96
C ILE A 52 -3.21 -4.28 -11.24
N GLN A 53 -2.46 -4.74 -12.23
CA GLN A 53 -2.29 -6.14 -12.56
C GLN A 53 -1.00 -6.64 -11.93
N TYR A 54 -1.10 -7.64 -11.06
CA TYR A 54 0.00 -8.40 -10.48
C TYR A 54 0.23 -9.69 -11.28
N PRO A 55 1.37 -10.37 -11.09
CA PRO A 55 1.57 -11.72 -11.61
C PRO A 55 0.47 -12.70 -11.18
N ALA A 56 0.35 -13.81 -11.89
CA ALA A 56 -0.67 -14.86 -11.67
C ALA A 56 -2.13 -14.33 -11.75
N ASP A 57 -2.37 -13.34 -12.63
CA ASP A 57 -3.68 -12.73 -12.88
C ASP A 57 -4.35 -12.08 -11.65
N ILE A 58 -3.58 -11.81 -10.60
CA ILE A 58 -4.06 -11.09 -9.43
C ILE A 58 -4.30 -9.62 -9.79
N LYS A 59 -5.46 -9.06 -9.41
CA LYS A 59 -5.87 -7.70 -9.75
C LYS A 59 -6.22 -6.89 -8.51
N MET A 60 -5.69 -5.68 -8.42
CA MET A 60 -6.09 -4.69 -7.43
C MET A 60 -6.93 -3.60 -8.10
N TYR A 61 -8.14 -3.42 -7.60
CA TYR A 61 -9.00 -2.30 -7.94
C TYR A 61 -9.07 -1.36 -6.74
N ASN A 62 -8.91 -0.07 -6.97
CA ASN A 62 -9.11 0.93 -5.94
C ASN A 62 -10.01 2.06 -6.45
N PHE A 63 -11.01 2.40 -5.67
CA PHE A 63 -11.94 3.50 -5.90
C PHE A 63 -11.86 4.45 -4.72
N LYS A 64 -11.67 5.74 -4.98
CA LYS A 64 -11.67 6.79 -3.97
C LYS A 64 -12.72 7.83 -4.29
N ILE A 65 -13.51 8.18 -3.29
CA ILE A 65 -14.51 9.26 -3.34
C ILE A 65 -14.32 10.12 -2.10
N LYS A 66 -13.72 11.31 -2.27
CA LYS A 66 -13.37 12.21 -1.17
C LYS A 66 -12.55 11.48 -0.08
N ASN A 67 -13.14 11.30 1.08
CA ASN A 67 -12.50 10.67 2.25
C ASN A 67 -12.70 9.15 2.31
N TYR A 68 -13.52 8.59 1.44
CA TYR A 68 -13.79 7.15 1.39
C TYR A 68 -12.95 6.49 0.30
N SER A 69 -12.48 5.29 0.56
CA SER A 69 -11.86 4.42 -0.45
C SER A 69 -12.32 2.97 -0.30
N ILE A 70 -12.40 2.28 -1.43
CA ILE A 70 -12.69 0.86 -1.52
C ILE A 70 -11.57 0.23 -2.32
N SER A 71 -10.87 -0.72 -1.74
CA SER A 71 -9.84 -1.52 -2.39
C SER A 71 -10.31 -2.96 -2.48
N ILE A 72 -10.16 -3.57 -3.64
CA ILE A 72 -10.52 -4.98 -3.89
C ILE A 72 -9.30 -5.66 -4.50
N LEU A 73 -8.79 -6.68 -3.84
CA LEU A 73 -7.74 -7.55 -4.33
C LEU A 73 -8.38 -8.88 -4.75
N ASP A 74 -8.39 -9.12 -6.03
CA ASP A 74 -8.95 -10.32 -6.65
C ASP A 74 -7.81 -11.25 -7.06
N TYR A 75 -7.80 -12.45 -6.52
CA TYR A 75 -6.81 -13.48 -6.81
C TYR A 75 -7.21 -14.37 -7.98
N GLY A 76 -8.38 -14.11 -8.60
CA GLY A 76 -8.89 -14.90 -9.71
C GLY A 76 -9.54 -16.22 -9.28
N ILE A 77 -9.56 -17.15 -10.23
CA ILE A 77 -10.19 -18.47 -10.06
C ILE A 77 -9.10 -19.52 -9.95
N PHE A 78 -9.20 -20.32 -8.91
CA PHE A 78 -8.33 -21.50 -8.69
C PHE A 78 -9.05 -22.77 -9.10
N GLU A 79 -8.30 -23.68 -9.72
CA GLU A 79 -8.77 -25.00 -10.11
C GLU A 79 -8.20 -26.06 -9.18
N ASP A 80 -9.07 -26.79 -8.52
CA ASP A 80 -8.69 -27.99 -7.77
C ASP A 80 -8.71 -29.18 -8.74
N ARG A 81 -7.54 -29.79 -8.98
CA ARG A 81 -7.35 -30.92 -9.89
C ARG A 81 -6.84 -32.13 -9.13
N LEU A 82 -7.52 -33.26 -9.28
CA LEU A 82 -7.08 -34.55 -8.78
C LEU A 82 -6.70 -35.43 -9.98
N HIS A 83 -5.45 -35.85 -10.10
CA HIS A 83 -4.93 -36.65 -11.23
C HIS A 83 -5.29 -36.05 -12.61
N ASP A 84 -5.04 -34.73 -12.79
CA ASP A 84 -5.36 -33.95 -14.00
C ASP A 84 -6.86 -33.80 -14.34
N VAL A 85 -7.75 -34.34 -13.51
CA VAL A 85 -9.18 -34.15 -13.65
C VAL A 85 -9.60 -32.93 -12.81
N LEU A 86 -10.29 -31.98 -13.46
CA LEU A 86 -10.87 -30.83 -12.77
C LEU A 86 -11.96 -31.33 -11.79
N TYR A 87 -11.69 -31.15 -10.50
CA TYR A 87 -12.62 -31.54 -9.45
C TYR A 87 -13.54 -30.37 -9.05
N LYS A 88 -12.96 -29.19 -8.88
CA LYS A 88 -13.69 -28.00 -8.44
C LYS A 88 -12.96 -26.72 -8.80
N THR A 89 -13.70 -25.63 -8.94
CA THR A 89 -13.17 -24.26 -9.01
C THR A 89 -13.57 -23.47 -7.77
N PHE A 90 -12.70 -22.58 -7.32
CA PHE A 90 -13.01 -21.63 -6.25
C PHE A 90 -12.32 -20.29 -6.52
N SER A 91 -12.78 -19.22 -5.89
CA SER A 91 -12.19 -17.89 -5.95
C SER A 91 -11.70 -17.42 -4.58
N ALA A 92 -10.74 -16.51 -4.60
CA ALA A 92 -10.29 -15.79 -3.42
C ALA A 92 -10.31 -14.29 -3.69
N GLN A 93 -10.74 -13.52 -2.70
CA GLN A 93 -10.87 -12.07 -2.81
C GLN A 93 -10.71 -11.42 -1.44
N GLU A 94 -10.07 -10.26 -1.43
CA GLU A 94 -10.01 -9.41 -0.25
C GLU A 94 -10.57 -8.03 -0.57
N MET A 95 -11.26 -7.43 0.38
CA MET A 95 -11.85 -6.09 0.26
C MET A 95 -11.52 -5.26 1.48
N LEU A 96 -11.18 -3.99 1.26
CA LEU A 96 -10.92 -3.01 2.30
C LEU A 96 -11.73 -1.76 2.00
N ILE A 97 -12.55 -1.33 2.95
CA ILE A 97 -13.30 -0.07 2.90
C ILE A 97 -12.70 0.84 3.97
N GLU A 98 -12.20 2.01 3.58
CA GLU A 98 -11.53 2.95 4.48
C GLU A 98 -12.18 4.33 4.46
N TYR A 99 -12.17 4.96 5.61
CA TYR A 99 -12.45 6.38 5.79
C TYR A 99 -11.19 7.10 6.28
N SER A 100 -10.83 8.20 5.64
CA SER A 100 -9.69 9.03 6.00
C SER A 100 -10.13 10.33 6.67
N TYR A 101 -9.56 10.62 7.83
CA TYR A 101 -9.71 11.90 8.52
C TYR A 101 -8.37 12.62 8.53
N ASN A 102 -8.36 13.89 8.09
CA ASN A 102 -7.17 14.73 8.05
C ASN A 102 -7.37 15.94 8.96
N TYR A 103 -6.33 16.27 9.72
CA TYR A 103 -6.33 17.44 10.60
C TYR A 103 -5.01 18.19 10.47
N ASP A 104 -5.09 19.45 10.02
CA ASP A 104 -3.95 20.27 9.70
C ASP A 104 -3.74 21.34 10.80
N ILE A 105 -2.54 21.37 11.39
CA ILE A 105 -2.12 22.39 12.37
C ILE A 105 -0.79 22.98 11.89
N ARG A 106 -0.79 24.19 11.35
CA ARG A 106 0.41 24.90 10.89
C ARG A 106 1.26 24.06 9.90
N ASN A 107 2.37 23.50 10.39
CA ASN A 107 3.30 22.68 9.62
C ASN A 107 3.10 21.17 9.84
N LEU A 108 2.14 20.80 10.67
CA LEU A 108 1.81 19.41 11.01
C LEU A 108 0.50 19.02 10.35
N LYS A 109 0.50 17.83 9.73
CA LYS A 109 -0.72 17.21 9.21
C LYS A 109 -0.86 15.84 9.85
N PHE A 110 -1.95 15.67 10.57
CA PHE A 110 -2.34 14.38 11.13
C PHE A 110 -3.30 13.69 10.19
N LYS A 111 -3.13 12.40 10.02
CA LYS A 111 -4.06 11.57 9.28
C LYS A 111 -4.42 10.34 10.08
N ILE A 112 -5.70 10.03 10.10
CA ILE A 112 -6.25 8.81 10.66
C ILE A 112 -6.97 8.10 9.53
N LEU A 113 -6.64 6.82 9.33
CA LEU A 113 -7.40 5.92 8.47
C LEU A 113 -8.10 4.91 9.37
N THR A 114 -9.38 4.70 9.13
CA THR A 114 -10.16 3.65 9.79
C THR A 114 -10.87 2.87 8.72
N GLY A 115 -10.77 1.55 8.76
CA GLY A 115 -11.34 0.69 7.73
C GLY A 115 -11.88 -0.62 8.27
N LEU A 116 -12.75 -1.21 7.44
CA LEU A 116 -13.21 -2.58 7.57
C LEU A 116 -12.60 -3.39 6.43
N TYR A 117 -11.98 -4.52 6.75
CA TYR A 117 -11.54 -5.45 5.74
C TYR A 117 -12.28 -6.77 5.85
N TYR A 118 -12.57 -7.32 4.69
CA TYR A 118 -13.21 -8.60 4.49
C TYR A 118 -12.36 -9.42 3.55
N SER A 119 -12.18 -10.68 3.86
CA SER A 119 -11.46 -11.60 3.01
C SER A 119 -12.25 -12.90 2.89
N ASN A 120 -12.29 -13.45 1.70
CA ASN A 120 -12.98 -14.67 1.38
C ASN A 120 -12.08 -15.57 0.53
N ILE A 121 -11.99 -16.83 0.91
CA ILE A 121 -11.36 -17.90 0.13
C ILE A 121 -12.24 -19.14 0.21
N TYR A 122 -12.78 -19.55 -0.92
CA TYR A 122 -13.67 -20.69 -0.99
C TYR A 122 -14.87 -20.53 -0.02
N ASN A 123 -15.03 -21.39 0.98
CA ASN A 123 -16.08 -21.37 2.00
C ASN A 123 -15.66 -20.65 3.29
N TYR A 124 -14.44 -20.12 3.35
CA TYR A 124 -13.90 -19.46 4.54
C TYR A 124 -13.93 -17.95 4.36
N SER A 125 -14.28 -17.25 5.41
CA SER A 125 -14.26 -15.78 5.41
C SER A 125 -13.70 -15.22 6.69
N ALA A 126 -13.01 -14.10 6.57
CA ALA A 126 -12.47 -13.33 7.67
C ALA A 126 -12.97 -11.89 7.61
N LEU A 127 -13.15 -11.26 8.76
CA LEU A 127 -13.61 -9.88 8.89
C LEU A 127 -12.82 -9.19 9.99
N GLY A 128 -12.41 -7.96 9.77
CA GLY A 128 -11.68 -7.20 10.77
C GLY A 128 -11.79 -5.69 10.61
N ILE A 129 -11.29 -4.99 11.62
CA ILE A 129 -11.15 -3.53 11.65
C ILE A 129 -9.68 -3.20 11.54
N ASN A 130 -9.37 -2.18 10.75
CA ASN A 130 -8.01 -1.67 10.55
C ASN A 130 -7.96 -0.17 10.84
N ASN A 131 -6.88 0.27 11.50
CA ASN A 131 -6.60 1.67 11.74
C ASN A 131 -5.15 1.98 11.40
N SER A 132 -4.90 3.19 10.89
CA SER A 132 -3.55 3.70 10.68
C SER A 132 -3.49 5.17 11.10
N PHE A 133 -2.35 5.55 11.67
CA PHE A 133 -2.09 6.91 12.15
C PHE A 133 -0.84 7.44 11.49
N GLY A 134 -0.86 8.69 11.07
CA GLY A 134 0.27 9.33 10.48
C GLY A 134 0.40 10.79 10.83
N LEU A 135 1.64 11.23 10.81
CA LEU A 135 2.07 12.59 11.05
C LEU A 135 3.01 13.03 9.94
N ASN A 136 2.65 14.10 9.25
CA ASN A 136 3.49 14.78 8.28
C ASN A 136 3.96 16.10 8.86
N VAL A 137 5.26 16.34 8.82
CA VAL A 137 5.91 17.56 9.29
C VAL A 137 6.55 18.28 8.11
N SER A 138 6.01 19.44 7.75
CA SER A 138 6.57 20.29 6.70
C SER A 138 7.75 21.10 7.23
N LEU A 139 8.94 20.81 6.76
CA LEU A 139 10.20 21.50 7.09
C LEU A 139 10.47 22.60 6.07
N LYS A 140 9.70 23.70 6.11
CA LYS A 140 9.72 24.79 5.13
C LYS A 140 11.10 25.37 4.86
N LYS A 141 11.93 25.53 5.91
CA LYS A 141 13.28 26.12 5.79
C LYS A 141 14.20 25.34 4.85
N ILE A 142 14.04 24.05 4.79
CA ILE A 142 14.86 23.16 3.96
C ILE A 142 14.07 22.52 2.83
N ASN A 143 12.85 23.01 2.56
CA ASN A 143 11.95 22.49 1.53
C ASN A 143 11.82 20.95 1.57
N SER A 144 11.47 20.41 2.72
CA SER A 144 11.41 18.96 2.95
C SER A 144 10.17 18.58 3.72
N LEU A 145 9.78 17.30 3.59
CA LEU A 145 8.68 16.68 4.28
C LEU A 145 9.19 15.47 5.06
N LEU A 146 8.88 15.42 6.34
CA LEU A 146 9.09 14.26 7.19
C LEU A 146 7.75 13.58 7.42
N GLU A 147 7.70 12.26 7.28
CA GLU A 147 6.50 11.47 7.54
C GLU A 147 6.80 10.37 8.55
N LEU A 148 5.90 10.21 9.50
CA LEU A 148 5.91 9.13 10.49
C LEU A 148 4.55 8.46 10.44
N SER A 149 4.48 7.13 10.40
CA SER A 149 3.21 6.42 10.51
C SER A 149 3.33 5.10 11.26
N ILE A 150 2.18 4.72 11.83
CA ILE A 150 1.90 3.39 12.34
C ILE A 150 0.70 2.89 11.55
N GLU A 151 0.89 1.81 10.81
CA GLU A 151 -0.07 1.30 9.84
C GLU A 151 -0.59 -0.07 10.26
N ASN A 152 -1.84 -0.34 9.90
CA ASN A 152 -2.48 -1.63 10.09
C ASN A 152 -2.61 -2.07 11.56
N ILE A 153 -2.96 -1.14 12.44
CA ILE A 153 -3.39 -1.46 13.80
C ILE A 153 -4.80 -2.05 13.71
N GLY A 154 -4.90 -3.36 13.68
CA GLY A 154 -6.16 -4.02 13.42
C GLY A 154 -6.59 -5.02 14.48
N TYR A 155 -7.87 -5.39 14.41
CA TYR A 155 -8.47 -6.43 15.21
C TYR A 155 -9.40 -7.28 14.35
N MET A 156 -9.26 -8.62 14.47
CA MET A 156 -10.10 -9.57 13.76
C MET A 156 -11.39 -9.80 14.53
N LEU A 157 -12.53 -9.55 13.86
CA LEU A 157 -13.87 -9.87 14.37
C LEU A 157 -14.25 -11.31 14.05
N LYS A 158 -13.78 -11.82 12.91
CA LYS A 158 -13.97 -13.19 12.46
C LYS A 158 -12.69 -13.68 11.79
N HIS A 159 -12.22 -14.83 12.19
CA HIS A 159 -11.04 -15.50 11.61
C HIS A 159 -11.46 -16.58 10.62
N TYR A 160 -10.59 -16.94 9.68
CA TYR A 160 -10.79 -18.07 8.77
C TYR A 160 -10.90 -19.40 9.50
N THR A 161 -10.11 -19.55 10.56
CA THR A 161 -10.00 -20.76 11.37
C THR A 161 -10.07 -20.40 12.85
N ALA A 162 -9.96 -21.38 13.73
CA ALA A 162 -9.88 -21.16 15.17
C ALA A 162 -8.58 -20.45 15.63
N TYR A 163 -7.59 -20.29 14.75
CA TYR A 163 -6.34 -19.60 15.07
C TYR A 163 -6.47 -18.10 14.87
N ASN A 164 -5.97 -17.35 15.83
CA ASN A 164 -5.93 -15.89 15.74
C ASN A 164 -4.90 -15.45 14.69
N THR A 165 -5.39 -14.70 13.71
CA THR A 165 -4.55 -14.03 12.73
C THR A 165 -4.50 -12.54 13.04
N ALA A 166 -3.33 -11.85 12.95
CA ALA A 166 -3.24 -10.40 13.13
C ALA A 166 -3.16 -9.66 11.81
N THR A 167 -3.36 -8.38 11.94
CA THR A 167 -3.08 -7.43 10.88
C THR A 167 -1.56 -7.17 10.80
N PRO A 168 -1.03 -6.91 9.61
CA PRO A 168 0.40 -6.67 9.39
C PRO A 168 0.84 -5.29 9.89
N LEU A 169 1.10 -5.18 11.19
CA LEU A 169 1.51 -3.93 11.83
C LEU A 169 2.84 -3.44 11.25
N LYS A 170 2.84 -2.20 10.73
CA LYS A 170 4.00 -1.55 10.12
C LYS A 170 4.29 -0.20 10.76
N TYR A 171 5.57 0.11 10.87
CA TYR A 171 6.06 1.43 11.26
C TYR A 171 6.82 2.02 10.07
N ARG A 172 6.54 3.26 9.75
CA ARG A 172 7.19 3.96 8.64
C ARG A 172 7.82 5.26 9.12
N PHE A 173 9.01 5.49 8.61
CA PHE A 173 9.69 6.76 8.59
C PHE A 173 9.98 7.13 7.14
N ALA A 174 9.60 8.33 6.71
CA ALA A 174 9.94 8.80 5.38
C ALA A 174 10.45 10.25 5.42
N PHE A 175 11.45 10.52 4.60
CA PHE A 175 12.00 11.84 4.39
C PHE A 175 12.03 12.17 2.90
N ASN A 176 11.43 13.31 2.54
CA ASN A 176 11.34 13.78 1.16
C ASN A 176 11.97 15.15 1.06
N LYS A 177 12.95 15.29 0.19
CA LYS A 177 13.58 16.56 -0.16
C LYS A 177 13.07 17.02 -1.51
N ASN A 178 12.43 18.18 -1.54
CA ASN A 178 12.01 18.81 -2.77
C ASN A 178 13.09 19.76 -3.27
N PHE A 179 13.55 19.52 -4.49
CA PHE A 179 14.35 20.39 -5.32
C PHE A 179 13.45 20.95 -6.43
N ASP A 180 13.78 22.06 -7.03
CA ASP A 180 12.91 22.74 -7.99
C ASP A 180 12.45 21.83 -9.17
N SER A 181 13.35 20.96 -9.63
CA SER A 181 13.12 20.08 -10.78
C SER A 181 12.90 18.61 -10.42
N PHE A 182 13.12 18.22 -9.17
CA PHE A 182 12.91 16.83 -8.75
C PHE A 182 12.67 16.71 -7.26
N ILE A 183 12.10 15.59 -6.86
CA ILE A 183 11.90 15.20 -5.47
C ILE A 183 12.71 13.92 -5.22
N LEU A 184 13.57 13.95 -4.21
CA LEU A 184 14.27 12.76 -3.75
C LEU A 184 13.68 12.32 -2.41
N GLY A 185 13.36 11.06 -2.30
CA GLY A 185 12.78 10.51 -1.09
C GLY A 185 13.43 9.21 -0.63
N TYR A 186 13.47 9.05 0.67
CA TYR A 186 13.87 7.84 1.35
C TYR A 186 12.80 7.40 2.32
N ASN A 187 12.44 6.12 2.30
CA ASN A 187 11.52 5.50 3.27
C ASN A 187 12.20 4.33 3.96
N LEU A 188 12.01 4.25 5.24
CA LEU A 188 12.30 3.09 6.06
C LEU A 188 10.97 2.52 6.57
N LEU A 189 10.70 1.30 6.23
CA LEU A 189 9.53 0.56 6.69
C LEU A 189 9.99 -0.60 7.57
N TYR A 190 9.41 -0.74 8.74
CA TYR A 190 9.60 -1.89 9.60
C TYR A 190 8.30 -2.67 9.71
N SER A 191 8.31 -3.94 9.31
CA SER A 191 7.20 -4.89 9.47
C SER A 191 7.40 -5.69 10.75
N LYS A 192 6.47 -5.55 11.70
CA LYS A 192 6.55 -6.28 12.98
C LYS A 192 6.37 -7.78 12.80
N ASN A 193 5.57 -8.21 11.83
CA ASN A 193 5.24 -9.62 11.65
C ASN A 193 6.47 -10.43 11.19
N ASN A 194 7.27 -9.86 10.30
CA ASN A 194 8.44 -10.54 9.72
C ASN A 194 9.74 -10.11 10.38
N TYR A 195 9.70 -9.09 11.27
CA TYR A 195 10.90 -8.46 11.87
C TYR A 195 11.86 -7.89 10.82
N GLU A 196 11.33 -7.44 9.67
CA GLU A 196 12.10 -7.00 8.52
C GLU A 196 12.07 -5.49 8.36
N TYR A 197 13.21 -4.94 7.95
CA TYR A 197 13.36 -3.57 7.51
C TYR A 197 13.38 -3.54 5.98
N GLN A 198 12.69 -2.56 5.40
CA GLN A 198 12.69 -2.30 3.98
C GLN A 198 13.17 -0.89 3.74
N HIS A 199 14.19 -0.74 2.92
CA HIS A 199 14.71 0.55 2.49
C HIS A 199 14.21 0.85 1.09
N ILE A 200 13.60 2.02 0.91
CA ILE A 200 13.06 2.44 -0.37
C ILE A 200 13.66 3.81 -0.70
N LEU A 201 14.33 3.89 -1.83
CA LEU A 201 14.75 5.15 -2.44
C LEU A 201 13.85 5.45 -3.62
N TYR A 202 13.41 6.70 -3.77
CA TYR A 202 12.68 7.11 -4.95
C TYR A 202 13.07 8.51 -5.42
N LEU A 203 12.90 8.73 -6.71
CA LEU A 203 13.13 9.97 -7.43
C LEU A 203 11.89 10.29 -8.26
N GLU A 204 11.34 11.49 -8.12
CA GLU A 204 10.32 12.03 -9.02
C GLU A 204 10.93 13.24 -9.76
N LEU A 205 11.05 13.13 -11.08
CA LEU A 205 11.53 14.20 -11.97
C LEU A 205 10.33 14.98 -12.50
N LEU A 206 10.35 16.29 -12.35
CA LEU A 206 9.36 17.21 -12.87
C LEU A 206 9.84 17.71 -14.26
N ILE A 207 9.49 16.96 -15.31
CA ILE A 207 9.89 17.28 -16.70
C ILE A 207 9.21 18.57 -17.17
N SER A 208 7.96 18.73 -16.78
CA SER A 208 7.16 19.95 -17.01
C SER A 208 6.04 20.03 -15.98
N ASP A 209 5.26 21.11 -16.02
CA ASP A 209 4.06 21.25 -15.17
C ASP A 209 3.02 20.13 -15.39
N LYS A 210 3.15 19.40 -16.50
CA LYS A 210 2.19 18.35 -16.90
C LYS A 210 2.77 16.95 -16.86
N VAL A 211 4.09 16.79 -16.85
CA VAL A 211 4.75 15.47 -17.00
C VAL A 211 5.70 15.23 -15.87
N LYS A 212 5.54 14.10 -15.18
CA LYS A 212 6.37 13.62 -14.11
C LYS A 212 6.90 12.22 -14.43
N LEU A 213 8.17 11.99 -14.19
CA LEU A 213 8.76 10.65 -14.26
C LEU A 213 9.13 10.20 -12.86
N ARG A 214 8.89 8.93 -12.54
CA ARG A 214 9.18 8.33 -11.24
C ARG A 214 10.07 7.13 -11.40
N LEU A 215 11.04 7.03 -10.51
CA LEU A 215 11.94 5.90 -10.38
C LEU A 215 12.04 5.54 -8.91
N SER A 216 12.04 4.27 -8.60
CA SER A 216 12.26 3.80 -7.23
C SER A 216 13.01 2.49 -7.21
N ASN A 217 13.61 2.19 -6.07
CA ASN A 217 14.23 0.89 -5.82
C ASN A 217 14.01 0.51 -4.35
N THR A 218 13.79 -0.77 -4.10
CA THR A 218 13.69 -1.34 -2.76
C THR A 218 14.60 -2.56 -2.61
N ASP A 219 15.18 -2.73 -1.43
CA ASP A 219 16.02 -3.88 -1.09
C ASP A 219 15.20 -5.14 -0.78
N TYR A 220 13.98 -4.99 -0.28
CA TYR A 220 13.13 -6.10 0.14
C TYR A 220 12.94 -7.19 -0.91
N LEU A 221 12.80 -6.83 -2.19
CA LEU A 221 12.59 -7.77 -3.27
C LEU A 221 13.88 -8.45 -3.75
N ARG A 222 15.03 -8.03 -3.24
CA ARG A 222 16.32 -8.66 -3.56
C ARG A 222 16.58 -9.91 -2.75
N ASP A 223 16.06 -9.96 -1.53
CA ASP A 223 16.28 -11.07 -0.59
C ASP A 223 15.45 -12.32 -0.94
N LEU A 224 14.56 -12.22 -1.93
CA LEU A 224 13.77 -13.36 -2.44
C LEU A 224 14.57 -14.30 -3.36
N PHE A 225 15.88 -14.06 -3.57
CA PHE A 225 16.73 -14.91 -4.39
C PHE A 225 17.27 -16.11 -3.61
N ILE A 226 16.87 -17.30 -4.07
CA ILE A 226 17.42 -18.58 -3.64
C ILE A 226 18.65 -18.91 -4.52
N GLU A 227 19.81 -18.98 -3.88
CA GLU A 227 21.02 -19.75 -4.19
C GLU A 227 21.83 -19.52 -5.46
N ASP A 228 21.47 -18.80 -6.49
CA ASP A 228 22.37 -18.58 -7.63
C ASP A 228 22.76 -17.11 -7.80
N ASN A 229 24.06 -16.88 -7.96
CA ASN A 229 24.80 -15.62 -7.95
C ASN A 229 24.37 -14.51 -8.95
N ASP A 230 23.23 -14.59 -9.57
CA ASP A 230 22.72 -13.54 -10.43
C ASP A 230 21.84 -12.56 -9.63
N TYR A 231 22.48 -11.58 -9.03
CA TYR A 231 21.83 -10.39 -8.54
C TYR A 231 20.99 -9.77 -9.67
N ASN A 232 19.70 -10.03 -9.68
CA ASN A 232 18.85 -9.30 -10.58
C ASN A 232 18.72 -7.86 -10.06
N PHE A 233 19.64 -7.00 -10.50
CA PHE A 233 19.70 -5.57 -10.18
C PHE A 233 18.35 -4.87 -10.40
N LEU A 234 17.51 -5.41 -11.27
CA LEU A 234 16.20 -4.84 -11.58
C LEU A 234 15.11 -5.24 -10.57
N SER A 235 15.36 -6.20 -9.68
CA SER A 235 14.39 -6.56 -8.64
C SER A 235 14.15 -5.38 -7.71
N GLY A 236 12.88 -5.05 -7.47
CA GLY A 236 12.49 -3.90 -6.69
C GLY A 236 12.54 -2.56 -7.43
N LEU A 237 12.93 -2.56 -8.72
CA LEU A 237 12.88 -1.35 -9.54
C LEU A 237 11.43 -1.01 -9.90
N GLY A 238 10.98 0.18 -9.49
CA GLY A 238 9.70 0.76 -9.88
C GLY A 238 9.90 1.92 -10.84
N MET A 239 9.03 2.04 -11.84
CA MET A 239 9.01 3.16 -12.79
C MET A 239 7.58 3.64 -13.00
N GLY A 240 7.39 4.94 -13.23
CA GLY A 240 6.08 5.50 -13.52
C GLY A 240 6.14 6.83 -14.27
N ILE A 241 5.06 7.12 -14.96
CA ILE A 241 4.82 8.40 -15.67
C ILE A 241 3.51 8.96 -15.15
N GLY A 242 3.52 10.21 -14.70
CA GLY A 242 2.35 10.98 -14.33
C GLY A 242 2.08 12.08 -15.37
N LEU A 243 0.82 12.21 -15.80
CA LEU A 243 0.34 13.21 -16.74
C LEU A 243 -0.76 14.04 -16.09
N ASP A 244 -0.49 15.33 -15.82
CA ASP A 244 -1.46 16.29 -15.26
C ASP A 244 -2.16 17.07 -16.37
N LEU A 245 -3.34 16.59 -16.79
CA LEU A 245 -4.15 17.16 -17.88
C LEU A 245 -5.41 17.88 -17.39
N LYS A 246 -5.32 18.63 -16.32
CA LYS A 246 -6.46 19.28 -15.61
C LYS A 246 -7.77 19.32 -16.41
N PRO A 247 -8.90 18.81 -15.87
CA PRO A 247 -9.12 18.39 -14.47
C PRO A 247 -8.75 16.94 -14.17
N ILE A 248 -8.14 16.22 -15.10
CA ILE A 248 -7.79 14.80 -14.96
C ILE A 248 -6.28 14.67 -14.85
N SER A 249 -5.78 13.80 -13.97
CA SER A 249 -4.42 13.29 -14.06
C SER A 249 -4.41 11.77 -14.24
N ILE A 250 -3.42 11.31 -14.97
CA ILE A 250 -3.23 9.89 -15.34
C ILE A 250 -1.86 9.46 -14.87
N ASP A 251 -1.78 8.38 -14.12
CA ASP A 251 -0.53 7.74 -13.76
C ASP A 251 -0.46 6.35 -14.39
N ILE A 252 0.66 6.03 -15.03
CA ILE A 252 0.97 4.70 -15.57
C ILE A 252 2.30 4.28 -14.97
N GLY A 253 2.42 3.02 -14.59
CA GLY A 253 3.67 2.56 -14.01
C GLY A 253 3.73 1.05 -13.81
N TYR A 254 4.93 0.62 -13.42
CA TYR A 254 5.20 -0.78 -13.11
C TYR A 254 6.24 -0.90 -11.99
N VAL A 255 6.32 -2.10 -11.42
CA VAL A 255 7.39 -2.54 -10.53
C VAL A 255 7.82 -3.96 -10.89
N ASN A 256 9.13 -4.19 -10.89
CA ASN A 256 9.70 -5.52 -11.03
C ASN A 256 9.74 -6.22 -9.67
N LEU A 257 8.96 -7.29 -9.53
CA LEU A 257 8.85 -8.12 -8.32
C LEU A 257 9.86 -9.29 -8.30
N GLY A 258 10.95 -9.18 -9.07
CA GLY A 258 11.96 -10.21 -9.17
C GLY A 258 11.43 -11.47 -9.84
N ILE A 259 11.67 -12.63 -9.23
CA ILE A 259 11.21 -13.93 -9.74
C ILE A 259 9.70 -14.06 -9.86
N SER A 260 8.94 -13.26 -9.10
CA SER A 260 7.47 -13.26 -9.15
C SER A 260 6.93 -12.59 -10.42
N GLY A 261 7.77 -11.86 -11.18
CA GLY A 261 7.37 -11.17 -12.41
C GLY A 261 7.22 -9.66 -12.23
N VAL A 262 6.29 -9.05 -12.97
CA VAL A 262 6.08 -7.61 -13.02
C VAL A 262 4.64 -7.27 -12.65
N ALA A 263 4.46 -6.27 -11.78
CA ALA A 263 3.16 -5.64 -11.58
C ALA A 263 3.11 -4.30 -12.33
N TYR A 264 1.99 -3.98 -12.94
CA TYR A 264 1.79 -2.77 -13.73
C TYR A 264 0.33 -2.29 -13.68
N GLY A 265 0.09 -1.06 -14.06
CA GLY A 265 -1.28 -0.57 -14.08
C GLY A 265 -1.45 0.90 -14.44
N VAL A 266 -2.66 1.38 -14.19
CA VAL A 266 -3.08 2.76 -14.47
C VAL A 266 -3.91 3.31 -13.31
N SER A 267 -3.73 4.60 -13.03
CA SER A 267 -4.58 5.36 -12.11
C SER A 267 -5.12 6.61 -12.80
N LEU A 268 -6.38 6.90 -12.57
CA LEU A 268 -7.07 8.10 -13.01
C LEU A 268 -7.48 8.91 -11.79
N HIS A 269 -7.15 10.20 -11.78
CA HIS A 269 -7.49 11.10 -10.69
C HIS A 269 -8.27 12.28 -11.24
N PHE A 270 -9.41 12.58 -10.64
CA PHE A 270 -10.23 13.74 -10.98
C PHE A 270 -10.05 14.80 -9.90
N MET A 271 -9.47 15.92 -10.27
CA MET A 271 -9.32 17.08 -9.42
C MET A 271 -10.62 17.89 -9.54
N GLY A 272 -11.45 17.91 -8.50
CA GLY A 272 -12.58 18.83 -8.43
C GLY A 272 -12.07 20.26 -8.35
N ASN A 273 -12.79 21.16 -9.02
CA ASN A 273 -12.59 22.61 -8.90
C ASN A 273 -12.86 23.09 -7.47
#